data_b615f577d412ed60aee9a734bc04d050
#
_entry.id   b615f577d412ed60aee9a734bc04d050
#
_cell.length_a   1.000
_cell.length_b   1.000
_cell.length_c   1.000
_cell.angle_alpha   90.00
_cell.angle_beta   90.00
_cell.angle_gamma   90.00
#
_symmetry.space_group_name_H-M   'P 1'
#
loop_
_entity.id
_entity.type
_entity.pdbx_description
1 polymer ?
#
loop_
_entity_poly.entity_id
_entity_poly.type
_entity_poly.pdbx_seq_one_letter_code
_entity_poly.pdbx_strand_id
1 'polypeptide(L)'
;MLTDNDKLRLRRWRNRGFYSERALVTLLKKNGYNAVRIPVSAPSLSPLPDVIARKNNNVFAFEVKNSSYFAYFPKQQIDKLFRFLDEFFPIKKENKYAILAAHLKKKWLFKRVSWKDWENDKILDKMRITRSNRGNFKIDKEIEE
;
A
#
# COMPACT_ATOMS: atom_id res chain seq x y z
N MET A 1 -15.75 -27.76 -6.06
CA MET A 1 -15.06 -27.51 -7.33
C MET A 1 -15.52 -26.17 -7.92
N LEU A 2 -14.60 -25.34 -8.31
CA LEU A 2 -14.94 -24.03 -8.87
C LEU A 2 -15.56 -24.17 -10.27
N THR A 3 -16.65 -23.45 -10.50
CA THR A 3 -17.26 -23.33 -11.84
C THR A 3 -16.37 -22.45 -12.74
N ASP A 4 -16.62 -22.49 -14.06
CA ASP A 4 -15.92 -21.60 -14.99
C ASP A 4 -16.20 -20.13 -14.72
N ASN A 5 -17.44 -19.81 -14.28
CA ASN A 5 -17.78 -18.45 -13.86
C ASN A 5 -17.01 -18.01 -12.62
N ASP A 6 -16.81 -18.91 -11.66
CA ASP A 6 -16.02 -18.64 -10.46
C ASP A 6 -14.56 -18.36 -10.82
N LYS A 7 -13.98 -19.19 -11.70
CA LYS A 7 -12.60 -19.00 -12.18
C LYS A 7 -12.43 -17.67 -12.90
N LEU A 8 -13.41 -17.30 -13.75
CA LEU A 8 -13.39 -16.03 -14.46
C LEU A 8 -13.48 -14.83 -13.49
N ARG A 9 -14.35 -14.95 -12.48
CA ARG A 9 -14.50 -13.93 -11.43
C ARG A 9 -13.20 -13.73 -10.65
N LEU A 10 -12.55 -14.82 -10.24
CA LEU A 10 -11.26 -14.78 -9.55
C LEU A 10 -10.15 -14.16 -10.41
N ARG A 11 -10.14 -14.49 -11.72
CA ARG A 11 -9.19 -13.89 -12.67
C ARG A 11 -9.39 -12.37 -12.79
N ARG A 12 -10.63 -11.92 -12.89
CA ARG A 12 -10.95 -10.47 -12.94
C ARG A 12 -10.52 -9.75 -11.66
N TRP A 13 -10.68 -10.37 -10.51
CA TRP A 13 -10.26 -9.82 -9.23
C TRP A 13 -8.73 -9.66 -9.16
N ARG A 14 -7.98 -10.69 -9.55
CA ARG A 14 -6.52 -10.62 -9.62
C ARG A 14 -6.05 -9.54 -10.58
N ASN A 15 -6.66 -9.46 -11.75
CA ASN A 15 -6.29 -8.46 -12.76
C ASN A 15 -6.54 -7.03 -12.27
N ARG A 16 -7.61 -6.78 -11.52
CA ARG A 16 -7.86 -5.46 -10.90
C ARG A 16 -6.81 -5.10 -9.86
N GLY A 17 -6.40 -6.03 -9.03
CA GLY A 17 -5.33 -5.83 -8.06
C GLY A 17 -4.02 -5.48 -8.73
N PHE A 18 -3.59 -6.27 -9.70
CA PHE A 18 -2.37 -6.01 -10.46
C PHE A 18 -2.44 -4.72 -11.26
N TYR A 19 -3.59 -4.39 -11.81
CA TYR A 19 -3.80 -3.13 -12.50
C TYR A 19 -3.57 -1.93 -11.56
N SER A 20 -4.15 -1.96 -10.36
CA SER A 20 -3.99 -0.86 -9.40
C SER A 20 -2.55 -0.72 -8.90
N GLU A 21 -1.85 -1.83 -8.65
CA GLU A 21 -0.45 -1.80 -8.27
C GLU A 21 0.42 -1.18 -9.38
N ARG A 22 0.20 -1.58 -10.63
CA ARG A 22 0.90 -1.01 -11.79
C ARG A 22 0.55 0.47 -12.01
N ALA A 23 -0.72 0.82 -11.83
CA ALA A 23 -1.18 2.22 -11.93
C ALA A 23 -0.51 3.08 -10.85
N LEU A 24 -0.36 2.56 -9.64
CA LEU A 24 0.35 3.26 -8.58
C LEU A 24 1.82 3.47 -8.94
N VAL A 25 2.50 2.45 -9.43
CA VAL A 25 3.90 2.57 -9.86
C VAL A 25 4.05 3.65 -10.94
N THR A 26 3.16 3.66 -11.93
CA THR A 26 3.16 4.69 -12.98
C THR A 26 2.96 6.08 -12.41
N LEU A 27 2.00 6.24 -11.49
CA LEU A 27 1.71 7.51 -10.84
C LEU A 27 2.91 8.01 -10.02
N LEU A 28 3.54 7.13 -9.27
CA LEU A 28 4.73 7.45 -8.48
C LEU A 28 5.88 7.91 -9.36
N LYS A 29 6.16 7.19 -10.45
CA LYS A 29 7.23 7.57 -11.39
C LYS A 29 6.98 8.94 -12.02
N LYS A 30 5.73 9.26 -12.36
CA LYS A 30 5.38 10.59 -12.88
C LYS A 30 5.66 11.72 -11.91
N ASN A 31 5.65 11.43 -10.62
CA ASN A 31 5.88 12.39 -9.54
C ASN A 31 7.31 12.32 -8.98
N GLY A 32 8.23 11.76 -9.72
CA GLY A 32 9.65 11.76 -9.37
C GLY A 32 10.11 10.68 -8.42
N TYR A 33 9.28 9.68 -8.15
CA TYR A 33 9.67 8.53 -7.35
C TYR A 33 10.33 7.45 -8.20
N ASN A 34 11.26 6.72 -7.62
CA ASN A 34 11.63 5.41 -8.10
C ASN A 34 10.65 4.43 -7.47
N ALA A 35 9.99 3.60 -8.25
CA ALA A 35 8.97 2.70 -7.73
C ALA A 35 8.98 1.36 -8.44
N VAL A 36 8.66 0.31 -7.71
CA VAL A 36 8.57 -1.04 -8.22
C VAL A 36 7.46 -1.81 -7.52
N ARG A 37 6.73 -2.59 -8.30
CA ARG A 37 5.76 -3.55 -7.79
C ARG A 37 6.49 -4.82 -7.36
N ILE A 38 6.10 -5.39 -6.23
CA ILE A 38 6.62 -6.68 -5.78
C ILE A 38 5.58 -7.75 -6.12
N PRO A 39 5.86 -8.62 -7.09
CA PRO A 39 4.94 -9.71 -7.42
C PRO A 39 5.04 -10.80 -6.36
N VAL A 40 3.95 -11.04 -5.62
CA VAL A 40 3.83 -12.16 -4.69
C VAL A 40 2.86 -13.16 -5.30
N SER A 41 3.37 -14.30 -5.75
CA SER A 41 2.58 -15.30 -6.44
C SER A 41 2.01 -16.37 -5.51
N ALA A 42 2.45 -16.43 -4.26
CA ALA A 42 2.00 -17.41 -3.26
C ALA A 42 2.01 -16.76 -1.87
N PRO A 43 1.23 -17.32 -0.90
CA PRO A 43 1.32 -16.88 0.48
C PRO A 43 2.76 -16.98 0.96
N SER A 44 3.31 -15.87 1.42
CA SER A 44 4.67 -15.80 1.91
C SER A 44 4.65 -15.36 3.38
N LEU A 45 5.50 -16.00 4.19
CA LEU A 45 5.76 -15.56 5.57
C LEU A 45 6.64 -14.31 5.61
N SER A 46 7.29 -13.97 4.48
CA SER A 46 8.09 -12.76 4.39
C SER A 46 7.23 -11.52 4.39
N PRO A 47 7.63 -10.46 5.12
CA PRO A 47 6.86 -9.21 5.18
C PRO A 47 7.10 -8.36 3.93
N LEU A 48 6.47 -8.71 2.81
CA LEU A 48 6.64 -7.99 1.54
C LEU A 48 5.45 -7.05 1.28
N PRO A 49 5.71 -5.77 0.97
CA PRO A 49 4.68 -4.83 0.53
C PRO A 49 4.28 -5.09 -0.93
N ASP A 50 3.18 -4.49 -1.38
CA ASP A 50 2.74 -4.58 -2.78
C ASP A 50 3.61 -3.72 -3.70
N VAL A 51 3.97 -2.53 -3.24
CA VAL A 51 4.79 -1.56 -3.97
C VAL A 51 5.82 -0.94 -3.02
N ILE A 52 7.05 -0.78 -3.53
CA ILE A 52 8.11 -0.04 -2.84
C ILE A 52 8.45 1.17 -3.68
N ALA A 53 8.68 2.30 -3.05
CA ALA A 53 9.16 3.48 -3.72
C ALA A 53 10.22 4.20 -2.90
N ARG A 54 11.00 5.02 -3.61
CA ARG A 54 11.99 5.91 -3.01
C ARG A 54 11.90 7.28 -3.67
N LYS A 55 12.01 8.32 -2.86
CA LYS A 55 12.19 9.69 -3.34
C LYS A 55 13.15 10.40 -2.39
N ASN A 56 14.24 10.95 -2.93
CA ASN A 56 15.33 11.48 -2.11
C ASN A 56 15.86 10.42 -1.13
N ASN A 57 15.92 10.72 0.16
CA ASN A 57 16.34 9.79 1.19
C ASN A 57 15.17 9.06 1.87
N ASN A 58 13.98 9.18 1.31
CA ASN A 58 12.77 8.57 1.88
C ASN A 58 12.42 7.26 1.17
N VAL A 59 12.00 6.27 1.96
CA VAL A 59 11.53 4.97 1.48
C VAL A 59 10.07 4.80 1.85
N PHE A 60 9.28 4.30 0.91
CA PHE A 60 7.84 4.14 1.03
C PHE A 60 7.46 2.69 0.76
N ALA A 61 6.71 2.10 1.66
CA ALA A 61 6.11 0.79 1.46
C ALA A 61 4.58 0.95 1.39
N PHE A 62 3.98 0.41 0.35
CA PHE A 62 2.55 0.54 0.09
C PHE A 62 1.85 -0.81 0.13
N GLU A 63 0.72 -0.85 0.81
CA GLU A 63 -0.30 -1.87 0.63
C GLU A 63 -1.42 -1.28 -0.22
N VAL A 64 -1.82 -1.97 -1.29
CA VAL A 64 -2.74 -1.45 -2.30
C VAL A 64 -4.04 -2.24 -2.29
N LYS A 65 -5.18 -1.54 -2.22
CA LYS A 65 -6.51 -2.12 -2.37
C LYS A 65 -7.28 -1.40 -3.47
N ASN A 66 -7.98 -2.17 -4.29
CA ASN A 66 -8.91 -1.65 -5.30
C ASN A 66 -10.34 -1.97 -4.87
N SER A 67 -11.20 -0.96 -4.87
CA SER A 67 -12.61 -1.12 -4.51
C SER A 67 -13.44 0.02 -5.12
N SER A 68 -14.77 -0.06 -4.99
CA SER A 68 -15.65 0.99 -5.51
C SER A 68 -15.84 2.14 -4.53
N TYR A 69 -16.07 1.85 -3.25
CA TYR A 69 -16.48 2.86 -2.27
C TYR A 69 -15.57 2.95 -1.05
N PHE A 70 -15.03 1.82 -0.61
CA PHE A 70 -14.18 1.76 0.56
C PHE A 70 -13.22 0.58 0.47
N ALA A 71 -12.11 0.66 1.19
CA ALA A 71 -11.15 -0.42 1.33
C ALA A 71 -10.85 -0.66 2.81
N TYR A 72 -10.71 -1.94 3.16
CA TYR A 72 -10.27 -2.36 4.49
C TYR A 72 -8.85 -2.89 4.42
N PHE A 73 -8.04 -2.47 5.39
CA PHE A 73 -6.66 -2.91 5.55
C PHE A 73 -6.53 -3.64 6.89
N PRO A 74 -6.44 -4.98 6.90
CA PRO A 74 -6.26 -5.73 8.13
C PRO A 74 -4.94 -5.39 8.82
N LYS A 75 -4.94 -5.44 10.15
CA LYS A 75 -3.77 -5.16 10.97
C LYS A 75 -2.54 -5.96 10.52
N GLN A 76 -2.72 -7.23 10.15
CA GLN A 76 -1.64 -8.09 9.68
C GLN A 76 -0.92 -7.53 8.45
N GLN A 77 -1.66 -6.93 7.52
CA GLN A 77 -1.07 -6.31 6.32
C GLN A 77 -0.32 -5.02 6.67
N ILE A 78 -0.82 -4.27 7.63
CA ILE A 78 -0.14 -3.06 8.14
C ILE A 78 1.14 -3.46 8.87
N ASP A 79 1.11 -4.49 9.72
CA ASP A 79 2.29 -5.02 10.39
C ASP A 79 3.39 -5.41 9.39
N LYS A 80 3.02 -6.00 8.26
CA LYS A 80 3.97 -6.38 7.20
C LYS A 80 4.73 -5.17 6.66
N LEU A 81 4.07 -4.03 6.46
CA LEU A 81 4.72 -2.82 5.97
C LEU A 81 5.80 -2.34 6.96
N PHE A 82 5.47 -2.27 8.23
CA PHE A 82 6.40 -1.82 9.26
C PHE A 82 7.56 -2.80 9.45
N ARG A 83 7.27 -4.11 9.47
CA ARG A 83 8.31 -5.14 9.59
C ARG A 83 9.26 -5.07 8.41
N PHE A 84 8.76 -4.90 7.20
CA PHE A 84 9.57 -4.75 6.01
C PHE A 84 10.50 -3.53 6.12
N LEU A 85 9.95 -2.38 6.49
CA LEU A 85 10.72 -1.15 6.62
C LEU A 85 11.76 -1.24 7.75
N ASP A 86 11.41 -1.87 8.85
CA ASP A 86 12.29 -2.02 10.00
C ASP A 86 13.42 -3.02 9.73
N GLU A 87 13.12 -4.17 9.14
CA GLU A 87 14.08 -5.25 8.93
C GLU A 87 15.06 -4.98 7.78
N PHE A 88 14.60 -4.28 6.72
CA PHE A 88 15.40 -4.16 5.50
C PHE A 88 16.05 -2.80 5.27
N PHE A 89 15.66 -1.78 6.01
CA PHE A 89 16.19 -0.42 5.81
C PHE A 89 16.73 0.18 7.12
N PRO A 90 18.07 0.16 7.31
CA PRO A 90 18.69 0.72 8.52
C PRO A 90 18.84 2.24 8.44
N ILE A 91 17.74 2.93 8.21
CA ILE A 91 17.67 4.40 8.16
C ILE A 91 16.67 4.89 9.21
N LYS A 92 16.64 6.22 9.41
CA LYS A 92 15.76 6.82 10.43
C LYS A 92 14.28 6.56 10.11
N LYS A 93 13.48 6.34 11.14
CA LYS A 93 12.03 6.12 11.01
C LYS A 93 11.31 7.26 10.32
N GLU A 94 11.77 8.50 10.51
CA GLU A 94 11.23 9.69 9.86
C GLU A 94 11.33 9.62 8.34
N ASN A 95 12.28 8.83 7.83
CA ASN A 95 12.52 8.65 6.39
C ASN A 95 11.89 7.36 5.85
N LYS A 96 11.11 6.64 6.66
CA LYS A 96 10.43 5.40 6.27
C LYS A 96 8.93 5.54 6.45
N TYR A 97 8.18 5.31 5.37
CA TYR A 97 6.75 5.59 5.30
C TYR A 97 5.97 4.31 5.02
N ALA A 98 5.08 3.93 5.93
CA ALA A 98 4.10 2.87 5.73
C ALA A 98 2.79 3.50 5.26
N ILE A 99 2.37 3.19 4.03
CA ILE A 99 1.25 3.87 3.39
C ILE A 99 0.21 2.87 2.90
N LEU A 100 -1.05 3.12 3.26
CA LEU A 100 -2.20 2.42 2.74
C LEU A 100 -2.72 3.18 1.52
N ALA A 101 -2.78 2.51 0.38
CA ALA A 101 -3.21 3.09 -0.90
C ALA A 101 -4.53 2.48 -1.33
N ALA A 102 -5.59 3.26 -1.31
CA ALA A 102 -6.91 2.85 -1.75
C ALA A 102 -7.23 3.44 -3.12
N HIS A 103 -7.42 2.56 -4.12
CA HIS A 103 -7.85 2.94 -5.46
C HIS A 103 -9.36 2.74 -5.56
N LEU A 104 -10.13 3.83 -5.36
CA LEU A 104 -11.58 3.81 -5.27
C LEU A 104 -12.18 4.48 -6.52
N LYS A 105 -12.65 3.69 -7.49
CA LYS A 105 -13.18 4.18 -8.79
C LYS A 105 -12.28 5.25 -9.40
N LYS A 106 -11.05 4.89 -9.71
CA LYS A 106 -10.04 5.76 -10.34
C LYS A 106 -9.53 6.90 -9.45
N LYS A 107 -10.03 7.04 -8.23
CA LYS A 107 -9.54 8.02 -7.26
C LYS A 107 -8.57 7.34 -6.29
N TRP A 108 -7.39 7.93 -6.11
CA TRP A 108 -6.42 7.47 -5.13
C TRP A 108 -6.58 8.22 -3.82
N LEU A 109 -6.59 7.45 -2.72
CA LEU A 109 -6.55 7.97 -1.37
C LEU A 109 -5.42 7.27 -0.63
N PHE A 110 -4.58 8.05 0.03
CA PHE A 110 -3.41 7.54 0.74
C PHE A 110 -3.49 7.87 2.21
N LYS A 111 -3.21 6.86 3.04
CA LYS A 111 -3.11 7.05 4.49
C LYS A 111 -1.76 6.57 4.96
N ARG A 112 -0.97 7.48 5.53
CA ARG A 112 0.25 7.15 6.24
C ARG A 112 -0.10 6.69 7.64
N VAL A 113 0.42 5.51 8.02
CA VAL A 113 0.31 5.02 9.39
C VAL A 113 1.57 5.39 10.15
N SER A 114 1.42 5.94 11.35
CA SER A 114 2.58 6.39 12.12
C SER A 114 3.32 5.24 12.79
N TRP A 115 4.65 5.36 12.88
CA TRP A 115 5.50 4.43 13.64
C TRP A 115 5.08 4.36 15.09
N LYS A 116 4.73 5.51 15.68
CA LYS A 116 4.30 5.59 17.07
C LYS A 116 3.05 4.75 17.34
N ASP A 117 2.07 4.79 16.45
CA ASP A 117 0.86 3.98 16.60
C ASP A 117 1.17 2.49 16.48
N TRP A 118 2.05 2.10 15.57
CA TRP A 118 2.46 0.71 15.44
C TRP A 118 3.26 0.22 16.64
N GLU A 119 4.24 1.00 17.11
CA GLU A 119 5.08 0.65 18.28
C GLU A 119 4.29 0.56 19.57
N ASN A 120 3.25 1.37 19.73
CA ASN A 120 2.39 1.38 20.92
C ASN A 120 1.14 0.49 20.79
N ASP A 121 1.12 -0.36 19.78
CA ASP A 121 0.00 -1.29 19.49
C ASP A 121 -1.37 -0.59 19.45
N LYS A 122 -1.41 0.60 18.84
CA LYS A 122 -2.63 1.41 18.69
C LYS A 122 -3.30 1.24 17.33
N ILE A 123 -2.84 0.31 16.50
CA ILE A 123 -3.44 0.04 15.22
C ILE A 123 -4.69 -0.81 15.43
N LEU A 124 -5.81 -0.36 14.84
CA LEU A 124 -7.07 -1.08 14.87
C LEU A 124 -6.95 -2.42 14.12
N ASP A 125 -7.79 -3.38 14.47
CA ASP A 125 -7.83 -4.71 13.82
C ASP A 125 -7.95 -4.58 12.29
N LYS A 126 -8.60 -3.55 11.82
CA LYS A 126 -8.64 -3.15 10.42
C LYS A 126 -8.78 -1.65 10.30
N MET A 127 -8.12 -1.05 9.31
CA MET A 127 -8.29 0.35 8.98
C MET A 127 -9.12 0.48 7.71
N ARG A 128 -10.05 1.43 7.72
CA ARG A 128 -10.95 1.67 6.61
C ARG A 128 -10.65 3.01 5.96
N ILE A 129 -10.54 3.00 4.63
CA ILE A 129 -10.46 4.21 3.83
C ILE A 129 -11.72 4.29 2.96
N THR A 130 -12.41 5.42 3.00
CA THR A 130 -13.61 5.68 2.20
C THR A 130 -13.37 6.83 1.25
N ARG A 131 -14.24 7.00 0.25
CA ARG A 131 -14.14 8.11 -0.72
C ARG A 131 -14.33 9.49 -0.08
N SER A 132 -14.94 9.56 1.10
CA SER A 132 -15.11 10.80 1.87
C SER A 132 -13.88 11.15 2.71
N ASN A 133 -12.97 10.22 2.93
CA ASN A 133 -11.73 10.48 3.65
C ASN A 133 -10.78 11.30 2.77
N ARG A 134 -10.19 12.33 3.35
CA ARG A 134 -9.22 13.17 2.63
C ARG A 134 -7.82 12.56 2.56
N GLY A 135 -7.59 11.50 3.33
CA GLY A 135 -6.26 10.96 3.52
C GLY A 135 -5.35 11.92 4.28
N ASN A 136 -4.14 11.49 4.56
CA ASN A 136 -3.13 12.31 5.25
C ASN A 136 -1.78 12.28 4.53
N PHE A 137 -1.77 11.78 3.30
CA PHE A 137 -0.57 11.71 2.47
C PHE A 137 -0.95 12.00 1.02
N LYS A 138 -0.07 12.73 0.32
CA LYS A 138 -0.22 13.04 -1.11
C LYS A 138 1.10 12.81 -1.83
N ILE A 139 1.03 12.18 -3.00
CA ILE A 139 2.19 11.84 -3.82
C ILE A 139 2.80 13.08 -4.48
N ASP A 140 1.97 14.03 -4.86
CA ASP A 140 2.34 15.24 -5.60
C ASP A 140 2.90 16.37 -4.72
N LYS A 141 2.90 16.21 -3.41
CA LYS A 141 3.52 17.18 -2.50
C LYS A 141 5.02 16.93 -2.38
N GLU A 142 5.77 18.01 -2.34
CA GLU A 142 7.17 17.95 -1.95
C GLU A 142 7.25 17.40 -0.52
N ILE A 143 8.09 16.39 -0.37
CA ILE A 143 8.37 15.83 0.94
C ILE A 143 9.49 16.69 1.50
N GLU A 144 9.19 17.45 2.54
CA GLU A 144 10.21 18.23 3.25
C GLU A 144 11.28 17.26 3.79
N GLU A 145 12.51 17.57 3.48
CA GLU A 145 13.67 16.82 3.98
C GLU A 145 13.85 17.04 5.50
#